data_82a1973044bb154f6f5e903aa5318f92
#
_entry.id   82a1973044bb154f6f5e903aa5318f92
#
_cell.length_a   1.000
_cell.length_b   1.000
_cell.length_c   1.000
_cell.angle_alpha   90.00
_cell.angle_beta   90.00
_cell.angle_gamma   90.00
#
_symmetry.space_group_name_H-M   'P 1'
#
loop_
_entity.id
_entity.type
_entity.pdbx_description
1 polymer ?
#
loop_
_entity_poly.entity_id
_entity_poly.type
_entity_poly.pdbx_seq_one_letter_code
_entity_poly.pdbx_strand_id
1 'polypeptide(L)'
;MLTPVDNPTAYGLVETDTDGNIRRFLEKPKPEEITTNNINAGIYILEPDTFDRIPSNVAWSIERSFFPSLIERHETFLAYVNRGYWIDIGTPEKYVQVHRDIMDRRFPALPFRDLAAPHAWIDSRARIEDGATIEGPCFIDEGVLVKPGARIGRYSVVGRQCHIEEDARVEGAIVWQNSRIGRDAALYDAVLGRNCHIGRSVSVNSGTVLGDRSALTDYTRV
;
A
#
# COMPACT_ATOMS: atom_id res chain seq x y z
N MET A 1 19.64 -0.33 -3.64
CA MET A 1 19.10 1.05 -3.67
C MET A 1 18.88 1.53 -2.23
N LEU A 2 19.22 2.76 -1.97
CA LEU A 2 18.95 3.44 -0.69
C LEU A 2 17.90 4.53 -0.88
N THR A 3 17.22 4.90 0.20
CA THR A 3 16.34 6.06 0.26
C THR A 3 16.51 6.76 1.62
N PRO A 4 16.50 8.10 1.67
CA PRO A 4 16.50 8.81 2.94
C PRO A 4 15.12 8.77 3.59
N VAL A 5 15.07 8.57 4.90
CA VAL A 5 13.86 8.60 5.72
C VAL A 5 14.06 9.45 6.97
N ASP A 6 12.97 9.98 7.53
CA ASP A 6 13.06 10.81 8.74
C ASP A 6 13.41 9.98 9.98
N ASN A 7 12.91 8.75 10.06
CA ASN A 7 13.19 7.85 11.17
C ASN A 7 13.69 6.49 10.67
N PRO A 8 15.01 6.24 10.71
CA PRO A 8 15.62 5.00 10.21
C PRO A 8 15.55 3.80 11.16
N THR A 9 15.09 3.95 12.40
CA THR A 9 15.16 2.89 13.44
C THR A 9 14.45 1.59 13.10
N ALA A 10 13.48 1.62 12.19
CA ALA A 10 12.72 0.43 11.78
C ALA A 10 13.34 -0.33 10.59
N TYR A 11 14.42 0.20 9.99
CA TYR A 11 14.98 -0.24 8.73
C TYR A 11 16.46 -0.62 8.84
N GLY A 12 17.02 -1.15 7.77
CA GLY A 12 18.46 -1.35 7.64
C GLY A 12 19.18 -0.04 7.28
N LEU A 13 19.94 0.51 8.22
CA LEU A 13 20.77 1.70 8.01
C LEU A 13 21.99 1.35 7.16
N VAL A 14 22.34 2.21 6.20
CA VAL A 14 23.48 1.97 5.29
C VAL A 14 24.38 3.20 5.23
N GLU A 15 25.63 3.02 5.62
CA GLU A 15 26.68 4.03 5.49
C GLU A 15 27.50 3.79 4.22
N THR A 16 27.81 4.87 3.51
CA THR A 16 28.62 4.83 2.29
C THR A 16 29.80 5.79 2.40
N ASP A 17 30.85 5.51 1.64
CA ASP A 17 31.89 6.51 1.39
C ASP A 17 31.45 7.49 0.28
N THR A 18 32.36 8.41 -0.07
CA THR A 18 32.17 9.45 -1.09
C THR A 18 31.96 8.90 -2.49
N ASP A 19 32.47 7.70 -2.76
CA ASP A 19 32.38 7.02 -4.05
C ASP A 19 31.13 6.11 -4.15
N GLY A 20 30.34 6.05 -3.07
CA GLY A 20 29.11 5.25 -3.00
C GLY A 20 29.34 3.79 -2.60
N ASN A 21 30.56 3.39 -2.19
CA ASN A 21 30.76 2.05 -1.67
C ASN A 21 30.13 1.92 -0.27
N ILE A 22 29.41 0.83 -0.05
CA ILE A 22 28.81 0.54 1.24
C ILE A 22 29.91 0.13 2.23
N ARG A 23 29.98 0.82 3.36
CA ARG A 23 30.95 0.61 4.43
C ARG A 23 30.36 -0.08 5.66
N ARG A 24 29.08 0.16 5.89
CA ARG A 24 28.37 -0.45 7.02
C ARG A 24 26.93 -0.70 6.65
N PHE A 25 26.42 -1.84 7.09
CA PHE A 25 25.01 -2.20 7.02
C PHE A 25 24.55 -2.60 8.41
N LEU A 26 23.57 -1.91 8.99
CA LEU A 26 23.09 -2.12 10.34
C LEU A 26 21.56 -2.26 10.36
N GLU A 27 21.07 -3.47 10.58
CA GLU A 27 19.65 -3.78 10.63
C GLU A 27 19.02 -3.32 11.94
N LYS A 28 18.01 -2.46 11.86
CA LYS A 28 17.27 -1.89 12.99
C LYS A 28 18.18 -1.26 14.05
N PRO A 29 18.87 -0.16 13.70
CA PRO A 29 19.82 0.50 14.59
C PRO A 29 19.13 1.05 15.84
N LYS A 30 19.87 1.09 16.93
CA LYS A 30 19.47 1.86 18.10
C LYS A 30 19.63 3.36 17.82
N PRO A 31 18.88 4.23 18.53
CA PRO A 31 18.96 5.68 18.29
C PRO A 31 20.38 6.26 18.32
N GLU A 32 21.24 5.75 19.23
CA GLU A 32 22.64 6.16 19.35
C GLU A 32 23.57 5.67 18.23
N GLU A 33 23.11 4.72 17.40
CA GLU A 33 23.87 4.16 16.28
C GLU A 33 23.52 4.84 14.94
N ILE A 34 22.58 5.79 14.95
CA ILE A 34 22.12 6.47 13.74
C ILE A 34 23.14 7.54 13.34
N THR A 35 23.82 7.30 12.23
CA THR A 35 24.84 8.19 11.64
C THR A 35 24.39 8.80 10.31
N THR A 36 23.35 8.24 9.70
CA THR A 36 22.78 8.67 8.43
C THR A 36 21.29 8.42 8.41
N ASN A 37 20.57 9.03 7.49
CA ASN A 37 19.15 8.75 7.26
C ASN A 37 18.92 7.84 6.03
N ASN A 38 19.98 7.38 5.36
CA ASN A 38 19.89 6.48 4.24
C ASN A 38 19.61 5.05 4.71
N ILE A 39 18.50 4.51 4.25
CA ILE A 39 18.10 3.14 4.59
C ILE A 39 18.09 2.24 3.35
N ASN A 40 18.15 0.94 3.59
CA ASN A 40 17.92 -0.09 2.59
C ASN A 40 16.46 -0.02 2.09
N ALA A 41 16.30 0.28 0.81
CA ALA A 41 14.99 0.40 0.17
C ALA A 41 14.43 -0.93 -0.39
N GLY A 42 15.14 -2.05 -0.17
CA GLY A 42 14.68 -3.38 -0.58
C GLY A 42 14.83 -3.70 -2.07
N ILE A 43 15.60 -2.92 -2.83
CA ILE A 43 15.82 -3.13 -4.25
C ILE A 43 17.32 -3.35 -4.51
N TYR A 44 17.65 -4.48 -5.16
CA TYR A 44 19.02 -4.93 -5.38
C TYR A 44 19.25 -5.34 -6.83
N ILE A 45 20.45 -5.14 -7.31
CA ILE A 45 21.00 -5.75 -8.54
C ILE A 45 22.25 -6.50 -8.10
N LEU A 46 22.28 -7.79 -8.30
CA LEU A 46 23.37 -8.66 -7.85
C LEU A 46 23.88 -9.49 -9.05
N GLU A 47 25.19 -9.67 -9.11
CA GLU A 47 25.78 -10.63 -10.04
C GLU A 47 25.34 -12.06 -9.67
N PRO A 48 24.98 -12.93 -10.64
CA PRO A 48 24.42 -14.25 -10.36
C PRO A 48 25.32 -15.13 -9.48
N ASP A 49 26.63 -15.09 -9.66
CA ASP A 49 27.61 -15.86 -8.92
C ASP A 49 27.72 -15.49 -7.44
N THR A 50 27.18 -14.31 -7.06
CA THR A 50 27.10 -13.94 -5.64
C THR A 50 26.16 -14.84 -4.84
N PHE A 51 25.17 -15.46 -5.49
CA PHE A 51 24.23 -16.38 -4.86
C PHE A 51 24.85 -17.71 -4.45
N ASP A 52 25.96 -18.11 -5.08
CA ASP A 52 26.68 -19.35 -4.72
C ASP A 52 27.19 -19.35 -3.28
N ARG A 53 27.22 -18.18 -2.65
CA ARG A 53 27.65 -17.97 -1.27
C ARG A 53 26.54 -18.20 -0.25
N ILE A 54 25.31 -18.29 -0.71
CA ILE A 54 24.16 -18.55 0.17
C ILE A 54 24.08 -20.05 0.38
N PRO A 55 24.19 -20.56 1.62
CA PRO A 55 24.12 -21.98 1.90
C PRO A 55 22.78 -22.57 1.45
N SER A 56 22.84 -23.72 0.75
CA SER A 56 21.65 -24.45 0.33
C SER A 56 20.89 -25.01 1.52
N ASN A 57 19.55 -24.95 1.46
CA ASN A 57 18.64 -25.53 2.46
C ASN A 57 18.75 -24.94 3.88
N VAL A 58 19.27 -23.72 4.01
CA VAL A 58 19.38 -22.99 5.27
C VAL A 58 18.67 -21.64 5.14
N ALA A 59 17.91 -21.23 6.15
CA ALA A 59 17.39 -19.87 6.23
C ALA A 59 18.56 -18.88 6.36
N TRP A 60 18.77 -18.04 5.37
CA TRP A 60 19.90 -17.10 5.31
C TRP A 60 19.37 -15.68 5.11
N SER A 61 19.63 -14.80 6.08
CA SER A 61 19.21 -13.41 6.00
C SER A 61 20.10 -12.63 5.04
N ILE A 62 19.50 -11.99 4.04
CA ILE A 62 20.22 -11.12 3.12
C ILE A 62 20.82 -9.91 3.87
N GLU A 63 20.12 -9.39 4.85
CA GLU A 63 20.50 -8.18 5.59
C GLU A 63 21.45 -8.44 6.75
N ARG A 64 21.27 -9.57 7.45
CA ARG A 64 22.07 -9.89 8.64
C ARG A 64 23.30 -10.75 8.36
N SER A 65 23.33 -11.43 7.22
CA SER A 65 24.39 -12.38 6.89
C SER A 65 25.03 -12.07 5.54
N PHE A 66 24.24 -11.95 4.46
CA PHE A 66 24.80 -11.82 3.13
C PHE A 66 25.49 -10.45 2.92
N PHE A 67 24.81 -9.33 3.14
CA PHE A 67 25.38 -8.00 2.94
C PHE A 67 26.59 -7.73 3.85
N PRO A 68 26.56 -8.04 5.16
CA PRO A 68 27.77 -7.93 5.99
C PRO A 68 28.94 -8.74 5.46
N SER A 69 28.70 -9.95 4.92
CA SER A 69 29.77 -10.77 4.36
C SER A 69 30.46 -10.15 3.14
N LEU A 70 29.74 -9.39 2.30
CA LEU A 70 30.32 -8.66 1.18
C LEU A 70 31.26 -7.54 1.67
N ILE A 71 30.86 -6.83 2.71
CA ILE A 71 31.66 -5.76 3.33
C ILE A 71 32.93 -6.34 3.95
N GLU A 72 32.83 -7.41 4.73
CA GLU A 72 33.95 -8.09 5.38
C GLU A 72 34.98 -8.61 4.37
N ARG A 73 34.54 -9.03 3.20
CA ARG A 73 35.39 -9.52 2.11
C ARG A 73 35.91 -8.43 1.21
N HIS A 74 35.58 -7.15 1.48
CA HIS A 74 35.96 -6.01 0.65
C HIS A 74 35.53 -6.14 -0.82
N GLU A 75 34.38 -6.76 -1.06
CA GLU A 75 33.79 -6.88 -2.38
C GLU A 75 33.18 -5.57 -2.84
N THR A 76 33.06 -5.39 -4.15
CA THR A 76 32.40 -4.22 -4.72
C THR A 76 30.92 -4.26 -4.35
N PHE A 77 30.51 -3.36 -3.46
CA PHE A 77 29.13 -3.23 -3.01
C PHE A 77 28.74 -1.77 -3.03
N LEU A 78 28.03 -1.36 -4.10
CA LEU A 78 27.70 0.03 -4.37
C LEU A 78 26.27 0.37 -3.97
N ALA A 79 26.07 1.59 -3.54
CA ALA A 79 24.78 2.16 -3.22
C ALA A 79 24.34 3.16 -4.30
N TYR A 80 23.08 3.06 -4.69
CA TYR A 80 22.38 4.09 -5.45
C TYR A 80 21.34 4.74 -4.55
N VAL A 81 21.46 6.05 -4.31
CA VAL A 81 20.52 6.80 -3.45
C VAL A 81 19.41 7.38 -4.32
N ASN A 82 18.20 6.86 -4.15
CA ASN A 82 16.98 7.40 -4.75
C ASN A 82 16.32 8.40 -3.80
N ARG A 83 16.02 9.59 -4.28
CA ARG A 83 15.32 10.66 -3.54
C ARG A 83 13.87 10.84 -4.00
N GLY A 84 13.41 9.94 -4.88
CA GLY A 84 12.01 9.91 -5.31
C GLY A 84 11.07 9.34 -4.25
N TYR A 85 9.79 9.26 -4.60
CA TYR A 85 8.79 8.66 -3.72
C TYR A 85 9.16 7.21 -3.37
N TRP A 86 9.08 6.90 -2.09
CA TRP A 86 9.25 5.56 -1.55
C TRP A 86 8.36 5.38 -0.31
N ILE A 87 7.75 4.24 -0.18
CA ILE A 87 6.97 3.85 1.00
C ILE A 87 7.09 2.34 1.21
N ASP A 88 7.35 1.93 2.45
CA ASP A 88 7.26 0.54 2.87
C ASP A 88 5.81 0.21 3.24
N ILE A 89 5.17 -0.68 2.46
CA ILE A 89 3.77 -1.08 2.64
C ILE A 89 3.70 -2.28 3.61
N GLY A 90 4.28 -2.14 4.79
CA GLY A 90 4.34 -3.19 5.81
C GLY A 90 3.14 -3.22 6.76
N THR A 91 2.23 -2.25 6.70
CA THR A 91 1.03 -2.18 7.56
C THR A 91 -0.20 -1.74 6.79
N PRO A 92 -1.42 -2.03 7.31
CA PRO A 92 -2.66 -1.55 6.70
C PRO A 92 -2.72 -0.02 6.53
N GLU A 93 -2.20 0.74 7.50
CA GLU A 93 -2.17 2.21 7.44
C GLU A 93 -1.29 2.70 6.28
N LYS A 94 -0.12 2.06 6.07
CA LYS A 94 0.76 2.38 4.93
C LYS A 94 0.14 1.96 3.61
N TYR A 95 -0.61 0.87 3.59
CA TYR A 95 -1.38 0.43 2.43
C TYR A 95 -2.46 1.46 2.05
N VAL A 96 -3.23 1.96 3.02
CA VAL A 96 -4.20 3.05 2.80
C VAL A 96 -3.47 4.32 2.36
N GLN A 97 -2.32 4.64 2.99
CA GLN A 97 -1.56 5.84 2.66
C GLN A 97 -1.07 5.86 1.21
N VAL A 98 -0.55 4.73 0.67
CA VAL A 98 -0.08 4.69 -0.72
C VAL A 98 -1.22 4.93 -1.73
N HIS A 99 -2.45 4.47 -1.43
CA HIS A 99 -3.61 4.76 -2.28
C HIS A 99 -3.95 6.25 -2.30
N ARG A 100 -3.90 6.92 -1.15
CA ARG A 100 -4.09 8.37 -1.04
C ARG A 100 -2.99 9.13 -1.78
N ASP A 101 -1.73 8.72 -1.62
CA ASP A 101 -0.58 9.36 -2.29
C ASP A 101 -0.67 9.23 -3.82
N ILE A 102 -1.18 8.11 -4.34
CA ILE A 102 -1.46 7.92 -5.77
C ILE A 102 -2.57 8.87 -6.23
N MET A 103 -3.68 8.94 -5.49
CA MET A 103 -4.82 9.80 -5.82
C MET A 103 -4.47 11.28 -5.74
N ASP A 104 -3.62 11.67 -4.79
CA ASP A 104 -3.06 13.03 -4.65
C ASP A 104 -1.90 13.30 -5.63
N ARG A 105 -1.51 12.30 -6.45
CA ARG A 105 -0.41 12.36 -7.42
C ARG A 105 0.97 12.64 -6.82
N ARG A 106 1.17 12.31 -5.55
CA ARG A 106 2.51 12.29 -4.93
C ARG A 106 3.38 11.21 -5.55
N PHE A 107 2.76 10.12 -5.98
CA PHE A 107 3.34 9.09 -6.83
C PHE A 107 2.59 9.03 -8.15
N PRO A 108 3.26 9.25 -9.31
CA PRO A 108 2.61 9.35 -10.62
C PRO A 108 2.24 7.98 -11.19
N ALA A 109 1.17 7.37 -10.67
CA ALA A 109 0.62 6.11 -11.15
C ALA A 109 -0.67 6.30 -11.95
N LEU A 110 -0.89 5.40 -12.91
CA LEU A 110 -2.16 5.33 -13.64
C LEU A 110 -3.28 4.87 -12.69
N PRO A 111 -4.52 5.32 -12.92
CA PRO A 111 -4.93 6.28 -13.95
C PRO A 111 -4.77 7.76 -13.52
N PHE A 112 -4.43 8.02 -12.26
CA PHE A 112 -4.43 9.37 -11.69
C PHE A 112 -3.34 10.29 -12.25
N ARG A 113 -2.22 9.73 -12.74
CA ARG A 113 -1.15 10.49 -13.37
C ARG A 113 -1.66 11.38 -14.51
N ASP A 114 -2.58 10.87 -15.31
CA ASP A 114 -3.01 11.49 -16.55
C ASP A 114 -4.30 12.33 -16.39
N LEU A 115 -4.85 12.41 -15.17
CA LEU A 115 -6.00 13.27 -14.88
C LEU A 115 -5.59 14.73 -14.75
N ALA A 116 -6.41 15.66 -15.25
CA ALA A 116 -6.14 17.09 -15.18
C ALA A 116 -6.15 17.63 -13.73
N ALA A 117 -6.97 17.03 -12.87
CA ALA A 117 -7.08 17.38 -11.44
C ALA A 117 -7.37 16.09 -10.62
N PRO A 118 -7.27 16.13 -9.28
CA PRO A 118 -7.65 15.01 -8.44
C PRO A 118 -9.19 14.83 -8.49
N HIS A 119 -9.64 14.03 -9.46
CA HIS A 119 -11.04 13.68 -9.68
C HIS A 119 -11.27 12.20 -9.42
N ALA A 120 -12.55 11.81 -9.41
CA ALA A 120 -12.92 10.41 -9.44
C ALA A 120 -12.45 9.77 -10.78
N TRP A 121 -11.76 8.63 -10.69
CA TRP A 121 -11.58 7.78 -11.85
C TRP A 121 -12.64 6.68 -11.83
N ILE A 122 -13.42 6.59 -12.90
CA ILE A 122 -14.53 5.63 -13.03
C ILE A 122 -14.31 4.87 -14.33
N ASP A 123 -14.20 3.54 -14.25
CA ASP A 123 -14.12 2.69 -15.44
C ASP A 123 -15.40 2.82 -16.27
N SER A 124 -15.26 2.84 -17.59
CA SER A 124 -16.39 2.99 -18.53
C SER A 124 -17.43 1.86 -18.44
N ARG A 125 -17.09 0.73 -17.85
CA ARG A 125 -17.98 -0.42 -17.62
C ARG A 125 -18.60 -0.42 -16.23
N ALA A 126 -18.27 0.55 -15.37
CA ALA A 126 -18.97 0.77 -14.11
C ALA A 126 -20.35 1.38 -14.37
N ARG A 127 -21.31 1.01 -13.55
CA ARG A 127 -22.68 1.52 -13.63
C ARG A 127 -22.99 2.30 -12.37
N ILE A 128 -23.12 3.61 -12.54
CA ILE A 128 -23.55 4.53 -11.49
C ILE A 128 -25.02 4.87 -11.77
N GLU A 129 -25.92 4.45 -10.88
CA GLU A 129 -27.36 4.69 -11.06
C GLU A 129 -27.74 6.10 -10.61
N ASP A 130 -28.87 6.60 -11.17
CA ASP A 130 -29.35 7.94 -10.86
C ASP A 130 -29.62 8.10 -9.36
N GLY A 131 -29.19 9.25 -8.79
CA GLY A 131 -29.29 9.52 -7.36
C GLY A 131 -28.08 9.04 -6.53
N ALA A 132 -27.13 8.30 -7.11
CA ALA A 132 -25.85 8.03 -6.45
C ALA A 132 -24.94 9.26 -6.48
N THR A 133 -24.08 9.41 -5.48
CA THR A 133 -23.13 10.54 -5.35
C THR A 133 -21.71 10.02 -5.33
N ILE A 134 -20.85 10.60 -6.18
CA ILE A 134 -19.42 10.26 -6.24
C ILE A 134 -18.60 11.51 -5.96
N GLU A 135 -17.76 11.45 -4.92
CA GLU A 135 -16.88 12.56 -4.50
C GLU A 135 -15.41 12.15 -4.64
N GLY A 136 -14.72 12.78 -5.57
CA GLY A 136 -13.29 12.50 -5.81
C GLY A 136 -12.32 13.24 -4.85
N PRO A 137 -11.06 12.81 -4.80
CA PRO A 137 -10.51 11.71 -5.59
C PRO A 137 -10.97 10.35 -5.07
N CYS A 138 -11.35 9.45 -5.98
CA CYS A 138 -11.68 8.07 -5.67
C CYS A 138 -11.45 7.19 -6.93
N PHE A 139 -11.46 5.88 -6.75
CA PHE A 139 -11.27 4.89 -7.82
C PHE A 139 -12.44 3.92 -7.85
N ILE A 140 -13.10 3.79 -9.00
CA ILE A 140 -14.22 2.87 -9.24
C ILE A 140 -13.87 1.99 -10.45
N ASP A 141 -13.65 0.71 -10.21
CA ASP A 141 -13.15 -0.25 -11.20
C ASP A 141 -14.28 -0.84 -12.05
N GLU A 142 -13.89 -1.67 -12.99
CA GLU A 142 -14.74 -2.37 -13.96
C GLU A 142 -15.90 -3.12 -13.32
N GLY A 143 -17.09 -2.97 -13.90
CA GLY A 143 -18.29 -3.72 -13.53
C GLY A 143 -18.82 -3.42 -12.12
N VAL A 144 -18.34 -2.37 -11.48
CA VAL A 144 -18.91 -1.89 -10.22
C VAL A 144 -20.33 -1.37 -10.48
N LEU A 145 -21.25 -1.72 -9.60
CA LEU A 145 -22.61 -1.22 -9.57
C LEU A 145 -22.81 -0.35 -8.32
N VAL A 146 -23.17 0.91 -8.51
CA VAL A 146 -23.52 1.84 -7.44
C VAL A 146 -24.98 2.21 -7.54
N LYS A 147 -25.76 1.85 -6.55
CA LYS A 147 -27.22 1.98 -6.48
C LYS A 147 -27.66 3.40 -6.05
N PRO A 148 -28.95 3.75 -6.26
CA PRO A 148 -29.50 5.05 -5.87
C PRO A 148 -29.26 5.38 -4.39
N GLY A 149 -28.98 6.65 -4.08
CA GLY A 149 -28.72 7.13 -2.74
C GLY A 149 -27.34 6.76 -2.17
N ALA A 150 -26.66 5.80 -2.77
CA ALA A 150 -25.32 5.41 -2.33
C ALA A 150 -24.30 6.53 -2.54
N ARG A 151 -23.30 6.61 -1.66
CA ARG A 151 -22.26 7.63 -1.69
C ARG A 151 -20.87 6.98 -1.68
N ILE A 152 -20.06 7.33 -2.67
CA ILE A 152 -18.62 7.01 -2.68
C ILE A 152 -17.87 8.31 -2.40
N GLY A 153 -17.27 8.38 -1.23
CA GLY A 153 -16.53 9.55 -0.76
C GLY A 153 -15.06 9.52 -1.18
N ARG A 154 -14.36 10.58 -0.81
CA ARG A 154 -12.95 10.79 -1.15
C ARG A 154 -12.06 9.64 -0.65
N TYR A 155 -11.03 9.37 -1.42
CA TYR A 155 -10.01 8.33 -1.15
C TYR A 155 -10.57 6.90 -1.08
N SER A 156 -11.80 6.70 -1.53
CA SER A 156 -12.36 5.36 -1.65
C SER A 156 -11.83 4.62 -2.89
N VAL A 157 -11.59 3.32 -2.73
CA VAL A 157 -11.25 2.39 -3.81
C VAL A 157 -12.31 1.31 -3.85
N VAL A 158 -13.03 1.21 -4.95
CA VAL A 158 -14.03 0.16 -5.16
C VAL A 158 -13.56 -0.74 -6.31
N GLY A 159 -13.12 -1.93 -5.95
CA GLY A 159 -12.58 -2.93 -6.88
C GLY A 159 -13.65 -3.57 -7.76
N ARG A 160 -13.18 -4.32 -8.77
CA ARG A 160 -14.01 -4.92 -9.82
C ARG A 160 -15.23 -5.66 -9.28
N GLN A 161 -16.36 -5.56 -10.02
CA GLN A 161 -17.57 -6.33 -9.76
C GLN A 161 -18.11 -6.16 -8.33
N CYS A 162 -17.79 -5.06 -7.65
CA CYS A 162 -18.40 -4.73 -6.37
C CYS A 162 -19.80 -4.18 -6.56
N HIS A 163 -20.69 -4.49 -5.63
CA HIS A 163 -22.04 -3.95 -5.59
C HIS A 163 -22.20 -3.08 -4.34
N ILE A 164 -22.50 -1.83 -4.55
CA ILE A 164 -22.80 -0.86 -3.48
C ILE A 164 -24.30 -0.59 -3.53
N GLU A 165 -25.00 -1.12 -2.54
CA GLU A 165 -26.46 -1.10 -2.49
C GLU A 165 -27.00 0.28 -2.11
N GLU A 166 -28.34 0.42 -2.17
CA GLU A 166 -29.01 1.70 -1.94
C GLU A 166 -28.61 2.33 -0.59
N ASP A 167 -28.40 3.63 -0.59
CA ASP A 167 -28.08 4.45 0.59
C ASP A 167 -26.79 4.06 1.33
N ALA A 168 -26.01 3.12 0.79
CA ALA A 168 -24.72 2.73 1.37
C ALA A 168 -23.68 3.84 1.24
N ARG A 169 -22.72 3.89 2.18
CA ARG A 169 -21.64 4.88 2.22
C ARG A 169 -20.30 4.19 2.26
N VAL A 170 -19.38 4.64 1.38
CA VAL A 170 -17.99 4.18 1.34
C VAL A 170 -17.13 5.43 1.33
N GLU A 171 -16.38 5.67 2.40
CA GLU A 171 -15.54 6.85 2.54
C GLU A 171 -14.16 6.47 3.04
N GLY A 172 -13.13 6.80 2.28
CA GLY A 172 -11.74 6.46 2.57
C GLY A 172 -11.43 4.96 2.60
N ALA A 173 -12.41 4.11 2.31
CA ALA A 173 -12.29 2.68 2.42
C ALA A 173 -11.82 2.04 1.11
N ILE A 174 -11.04 0.96 1.25
CA ILE A 174 -10.55 0.14 0.14
C ILE A 174 -11.35 -1.17 0.13
N VAL A 175 -12.16 -1.37 -0.89
CA VAL A 175 -12.98 -2.56 -1.07
C VAL A 175 -12.45 -3.36 -2.25
N TRP A 176 -11.93 -4.54 -2.01
CA TRP A 176 -11.44 -5.43 -3.06
C TRP A 176 -12.60 -6.09 -3.82
N GLN A 177 -12.27 -6.67 -4.95
CA GLN A 177 -13.21 -7.17 -5.95
C GLN A 177 -14.28 -8.14 -5.43
N ASN A 178 -15.41 -8.19 -6.15
CA ASN A 178 -16.54 -9.09 -5.93
C ASN A 178 -17.18 -8.96 -4.53
N SER A 179 -17.07 -7.81 -3.90
CA SER A 179 -17.67 -7.58 -2.58
C SER A 179 -19.01 -6.89 -2.70
N ARG A 180 -19.90 -7.15 -1.75
CA ARG A 180 -21.21 -6.52 -1.67
C ARG A 180 -21.34 -5.72 -0.39
N ILE A 181 -21.69 -4.45 -0.52
CA ILE A 181 -21.97 -3.54 0.58
C ILE A 181 -23.46 -3.31 0.63
N GLY A 182 -24.10 -3.80 1.67
CA GLY A 182 -25.56 -3.83 1.82
C GLY A 182 -26.18 -2.45 1.99
N ARG A 183 -27.51 -2.39 1.84
CA ARG A 183 -28.29 -1.16 1.99
C ARG A 183 -28.00 -0.48 3.33
N ASP A 184 -27.90 0.86 3.33
CA ASP A 184 -27.65 1.68 4.53
C ASP A 184 -26.35 1.33 5.28
N ALA A 185 -25.48 0.48 4.72
CA ALA A 185 -24.21 0.17 5.35
C ALA A 185 -23.22 1.35 5.18
N ALA A 186 -22.34 1.52 6.15
CA ALA A 186 -21.35 2.60 6.15
C ALA A 186 -19.95 2.06 6.45
N LEU A 187 -19.00 2.35 5.56
CA LEU A 187 -17.59 1.99 5.67
C LEU A 187 -16.76 3.26 5.75
N TYR A 188 -15.91 3.37 6.76
CA TYR A 188 -15.02 4.49 6.98
C TYR A 188 -13.58 4.02 7.15
N ASP A 189 -12.67 4.51 6.31
CA ASP A 189 -11.21 4.28 6.40
C ASP A 189 -10.85 2.79 6.72
N ALA A 190 -11.53 1.86 6.06
CA ALA A 190 -11.42 0.43 6.30
C ALA A 190 -10.85 -0.29 5.07
N VAL A 191 -10.32 -1.49 5.25
CA VAL A 191 -9.84 -2.34 4.16
C VAL A 191 -10.62 -3.65 4.17
N LEU A 192 -11.31 -3.94 3.07
CA LEU A 192 -12.06 -5.17 2.85
C LEU A 192 -11.38 -6.01 1.77
N GLY A 193 -11.12 -7.27 2.08
CA GLY A 193 -10.62 -8.26 1.13
C GLY A 193 -11.64 -8.63 0.06
N ARG A 194 -11.35 -9.66 -0.70
CA ARG A 194 -12.17 -10.12 -1.83
C ARG A 194 -13.41 -10.86 -1.36
N ASN A 195 -14.49 -10.76 -2.15
CA ASN A 195 -15.71 -11.54 -1.94
C ASN A 195 -16.33 -11.31 -0.55
N CYS A 196 -16.16 -10.15 0.05
CA CYS A 196 -16.77 -9.79 1.31
C CYS A 196 -18.27 -9.53 1.13
N HIS A 197 -19.06 -9.90 2.14
CA HIS A 197 -20.47 -9.61 2.21
C HIS A 197 -20.79 -8.79 3.45
N ILE A 198 -21.14 -7.52 3.25
CA ILE A 198 -21.52 -6.60 4.32
C ILE A 198 -23.04 -6.45 4.30
N GLY A 199 -23.68 -6.84 5.39
CA GLY A 199 -25.13 -6.81 5.52
C GLY A 199 -25.71 -5.41 5.58
N ARG A 200 -27.03 -5.32 5.69
CA ARG A 200 -27.77 -4.07 5.77
C ARG A 200 -27.45 -3.31 7.07
N SER A 201 -27.34 -1.99 6.99
CA SER A 201 -27.12 -1.10 8.13
C SER A 201 -25.93 -1.49 9.01
N VAL A 202 -24.90 -2.11 8.40
CA VAL A 202 -23.63 -2.42 9.06
C VAL A 202 -22.78 -1.16 9.13
N SER A 203 -22.08 -0.98 10.25
CA SER A 203 -21.07 0.09 10.39
C SER A 203 -19.68 -0.54 10.53
N VAL A 204 -18.79 -0.24 9.60
CA VAL A 204 -17.38 -0.63 9.63
C VAL A 204 -16.56 0.63 9.89
N ASN A 205 -15.90 0.67 11.05
CA ASN A 205 -15.18 1.86 11.51
C ASN A 205 -13.73 1.89 11.01
N SER A 206 -13.13 3.06 11.13
CA SER A 206 -11.75 3.34 10.73
C SER A 206 -10.75 2.37 11.37
N GLY A 207 -9.80 1.91 10.56
CA GLY A 207 -8.76 0.95 10.95
C GLY A 207 -9.19 -0.53 10.87
N THR A 208 -10.46 -0.82 10.59
CA THR A 208 -10.94 -2.20 10.43
C THR A 208 -10.35 -2.83 9.17
N VAL A 209 -9.82 -4.05 9.30
CA VAL A 209 -9.34 -4.86 8.19
C VAL A 209 -10.09 -6.19 8.18
N LEU A 210 -10.84 -6.44 7.12
CA LEU A 210 -11.57 -7.70 6.90
C LEU A 210 -10.85 -8.55 5.84
N GLY A 211 -10.55 -9.79 6.17
CA GLY A 211 -9.95 -10.74 5.24
C GLY A 211 -10.90 -11.16 4.11
N ASP A 212 -10.38 -11.90 3.13
CA ASP A 212 -11.17 -12.43 2.02
C ASP A 212 -12.37 -13.26 2.54
N ARG A 213 -13.53 -13.12 1.89
CA ARG A 213 -14.76 -13.84 2.19
C ARG A 213 -15.36 -13.54 3.57
N SER A 214 -14.96 -12.46 4.22
CA SER A 214 -15.60 -12.03 5.46
C SER A 214 -17.07 -11.69 5.22
N ALA A 215 -17.91 -12.07 6.18
CA ALA A 215 -19.34 -11.76 6.17
C ALA A 215 -19.73 -11.08 7.49
N LEU A 216 -20.34 -9.92 7.39
CA LEU A 216 -20.97 -9.22 8.51
C LEU A 216 -22.47 -9.27 8.33
N THR A 217 -23.17 -9.78 9.32
CA THR A 217 -24.64 -9.83 9.31
C THR A 217 -25.24 -8.43 9.49
N ASP A 218 -26.53 -8.29 9.15
CA ASP A 218 -27.24 -7.02 9.28
C ASP A 218 -27.06 -6.38 10.67
N TYR A 219 -26.94 -5.06 10.70
CA TYR A 219 -26.82 -4.23 11.91
C TYR A 219 -25.54 -4.44 12.75
N THR A 220 -24.57 -5.18 12.25
CA THR A 220 -23.27 -5.36 12.92
C THR A 220 -22.49 -4.04 12.96
N ARG A 221 -21.74 -3.80 14.04
CA ARG A 221 -20.80 -2.70 14.19
C ARG A 221 -19.41 -3.24 14.57
N VAL A 222 -18.40 -2.86 13.83
CA VAL A 222 -17.01 -3.27 14.02
C VAL A 222 -16.06 -2.08 13.84
#